data_9201f57fbf28fb821e484dfe53f58e28
#
_entry.id   9201f57fbf28fb821e484dfe53f58e28
#
_cell.length_a   1.000
_cell.length_b   1.000
_cell.length_c   1.000
_cell.angle_alpha   90.00
_cell.angle_beta   90.00
_cell.angle_gamma   90.00
#
_symmetry.space_group_name_H-M   'P 1'
#
loop_
_entity.id
_entity.type
_entity.pdbx_description
1 polymer ?
#
loop_
_entity_poly.entity_id
_entity_poly.type
_entity_poly.pdbx_seq_one_letter_code
_entity_poly.pdbx_strand_id
1 'polypeptide(L)'
;MLAIGLTAPFYVYPVFAMDVLCMALFASAFNLLLGYAGLLSFGHAAFLGAAAYVTGQAVKVWGLPIELGILAGTSVAALLGLIFGTLAIRRSGIYFAMITLGFAQMVYFLVLQMPWTGGEDGLQGIPRSKLLGLLGLSGNLPMYYFVYALFLVGFWVIYRTIHSPFGQVLRAIRENEPRALSLGYDIDRYKLLAFVISAGLSGMAGSMKALVFQSATLSDVHWHRSGAVILMTLLGGMGTPLGPSVGALIVVGLENYLASTGSWVTVITGGVFMACVLAFRRGIVGEILALVKRSF
;
A
#
# COMPACT_ATOMS: atom_id res chain seq x y z
N MET A 1 -6.84 0.22 18.24
CA MET A 1 -6.89 -0.45 16.93
C MET A 1 -7.26 -1.92 17.02
N LEU A 2 -6.62 -2.74 17.87
CA LEU A 2 -6.94 -4.18 17.97
C LEU A 2 -8.42 -4.46 18.28
N ALA A 3 -8.99 -3.81 19.30
CA ALA A 3 -10.39 -4.02 19.67
C ALA A 3 -11.37 -3.57 18.57
N ILE A 4 -11.10 -2.42 17.94
CA ILE A 4 -11.94 -1.88 16.86
C ILE A 4 -11.92 -2.81 15.64
N GLY A 5 -10.75 -3.33 15.26
CA GLY A 5 -10.63 -4.27 14.16
C GLY A 5 -11.33 -5.61 14.41
N LEU A 6 -11.35 -6.11 15.65
CA LEU A 6 -12.06 -7.35 15.98
C LEU A 6 -13.58 -7.21 15.89
N THR A 7 -14.12 -6.05 16.21
CA THR A 7 -15.57 -5.79 16.24
C THR A 7 -16.11 -5.20 14.94
N ALA A 8 -15.26 -4.67 14.07
CA ALA A 8 -15.65 -4.00 12.83
C ALA A 8 -16.59 -4.81 11.91
N PRO A 9 -16.41 -6.14 11.68
CA PRO A 9 -17.27 -6.89 10.77
C PRO A 9 -18.71 -7.05 11.25
N PHE A 10 -19.04 -6.73 12.52
CA PHE A 10 -20.38 -6.76 13.06
C PHE A 10 -21.15 -5.44 12.84
N TYR A 11 -20.44 -4.32 12.65
CA TYR A 11 -21.04 -2.99 12.47
C TYR A 11 -20.94 -2.50 11.03
N VAL A 12 -19.99 -3.01 10.26
CA VAL A 12 -19.67 -2.54 8.91
C VAL A 12 -19.66 -3.73 7.97
N TYR A 13 -20.08 -3.52 6.71
CA TYR A 13 -20.08 -4.56 5.69
C TYR A 13 -18.68 -5.17 5.55
N PRO A 14 -18.52 -6.50 5.70
CA PRO A 14 -17.19 -7.12 5.81
C PRO A 14 -16.25 -6.87 4.61
N VAL A 15 -16.81 -6.81 3.38
CA VAL A 15 -15.99 -6.58 2.17
C VAL A 15 -15.43 -5.16 2.16
N PHE A 16 -16.20 -4.17 2.57
CA PHE A 16 -15.71 -2.79 2.72
C PHE A 16 -14.62 -2.70 3.78
N ALA A 17 -14.82 -3.35 4.94
CA ALA A 17 -13.81 -3.36 5.99
C ALA A 17 -12.50 -4.04 5.53
N MET A 18 -12.57 -5.12 4.73
CA MET A 18 -11.40 -5.76 4.13
C MET A 18 -10.70 -4.85 3.14
N ASP A 19 -11.44 -4.10 2.30
CA ASP A 19 -10.84 -3.14 1.36
C ASP A 19 -10.07 -2.03 2.10
N VAL A 20 -10.70 -1.47 3.15
CA VAL A 20 -10.03 -0.49 4.02
C VAL A 20 -8.73 -1.03 4.61
N LEU A 21 -8.70 -2.29 5.07
CA LEU A 21 -7.49 -2.91 5.61
C LEU A 21 -6.40 -3.09 4.54
N CYS A 22 -6.76 -3.51 3.32
CA CYS A 22 -5.83 -3.63 2.20
C CYS A 22 -5.22 -2.27 1.84
N MET A 23 -6.06 -1.24 1.69
CA MET A 23 -5.60 0.11 1.37
C MET A 23 -4.85 0.77 2.53
N ALA A 24 -5.21 0.49 3.78
CA ALA A 24 -4.48 0.95 4.96
C ALA A 24 -3.06 0.38 5.04
N LEU A 25 -2.90 -0.92 4.69
CA LEU A 25 -1.56 -1.52 4.60
C LEU A 25 -0.77 -0.91 3.46
N PHE A 26 -1.37 -0.73 2.29
CA PHE A 26 -0.76 -0.09 1.13
C PHE A 26 -0.30 1.34 1.44
N ALA A 27 -1.16 2.16 2.06
CA ALA A 27 -0.82 3.51 2.45
C ALA A 27 0.26 3.57 3.54
N SER A 28 0.24 2.62 4.50
CA SER A 28 1.26 2.53 5.55
C SER A 28 2.61 2.09 5.00
N ALA A 29 2.63 1.18 4.02
CA ALA A 29 3.83 0.77 3.28
C ALA A 29 4.42 1.94 2.49
N PHE A 30 3.57 2.70 1.80
CA PHE A 30 3.98 3.91 1.09
C PHE A 30 4.53 4.99 2.04
N ASN A 31 3.90 5.17 3.20
CA ASN A 31 4.36 6.11 4.23
C ASN A 31 5.75 5.77 4.78
N LEU A 32 6.15 4.50 4.81
CA LEU A 32 7.51 4.12 5.16
C LEU A 32 8.52 4.79 4.22
N LEU A 33 8.20 4.87 2.93
CA LEU A 33 9.08 5.51 1.95
C LEU A 33 8.94 7.04 1.97
N LEU A 34 7.74 7.57 1.82
CA LEU A 34 7.51 9.01 1.77
C LEU A 34 7.72 9.67 3.14
N GLY A 35 7.14 9.09 4.18
CA GLY A 35 7.10 9.67 5.52
C GLY A 35 8.41 9.53 6.30
N TYR A 36 9.23 8.52 6.03
CA TYR A 36 10.46 8.26 6.78
C TYR A 36 11.73 8.38 5.94
N ALA A 37 11.73 7.98 4.67
CA ALA A 37 12.88 8.13 3.77
C ALA A 37 12.82 9.40 2.91
N GLY A 38 11.68 10.09 2.83
CA GLY A 38 11.53 11.31 2.04
C GLY A 38 11.46 11.09 0.53
N LEU A 39 11.16 9.87 0.07
CA LEU A 39 11.12 9.49 -1.34
C LEU A 39 9.68 9.42 -1.83
N LEU A 40 9.30 10.31 -2.74
CA LEU A 40 7.99 10.30 -3.40
C LEU A 40 8.02 9.39 -4.62
N SER A 41 7.34 8.24 -4.57
CA SER A 41 7.29 7.26 -5.66
C SER A 41 5.90 7.16 -6.27
N PHE A 42 5.80 7.27 -7.59
CA PHE A 42 4.59 6.95 -8.36
C PHE A 42 4.56 5.49 -8.85
N GLY A 43 5.53 4.69 -8.44
CA GLY A 43 5.67 3.27 -8.84
C GLY A 43 4.90 2.26 -7.98
N HIS A 44 4.30 2.69 -6.87
CA HIS A 44 3.74 1.76 -5.87
C HIS A 44 2.54 0.96 -6.38
N ALA A 45 1.75 1.51 -7.32
CA ALA A 45 0.68 0.79 -7.99
C ALA A 45 1.19 -0.45 -8.75
N ALA A 46 2.38 -0.37 -9.35
CA ALA A 46 2.98 -1.51 -10.03
C ALA A 46 3.27 -2.68 -9.08
N PHE A 47 3.72 -2.40 -7.86
CA PHE A 47 3.98 -3.43 -6.85
C PHE A 47 2.68 -4.07 -6.35
N LEU A 48 1.67 -3.24 -6.08
CA LEU A 48 0.34 -3.71 -5.67
C LEU A 48 -0.29 -4.58 -6.74
N GLY A 49 -0.35 -4.09 -7.98
CA GLY A 49 -0.99 -4.80 -9.08
C GLY A 49 -0.23 -6.03 -9.53
N ALA A 50 1.11 -5.97 -9.70
CA ALA A 50 1.91 -7.14 -10.06
C ALA A 50 1.74 -8.28 -9.04
N ALA A 51 1.74 -7.96 -7.74
CA ALA A 51 1.50 -8.96 -6.70
C ALA A 51 0.07 -9.54 -6.77
N ALA A 52 -0.94 -8.71 -7.05
CA ALA A 52 -2.31 -9.16 -7.23
C ALA A 52 -2.45 -10.17 -8.37
N TYR A 53 -1.85 -9.88 -9.53
CA TYR A 53 -1.85 -10.79 -10.68
C TYR A 53 -1.09 -12.09 -10.41
N VAL A 54 0.11 -12.00 -9.83
CA VAL A 54 0.91 -13.20 -9.50
C VAL A 54 0.19 -14.07 -8.46
N THR A 55 -0.39 -13.48 -7.43
CA THR A 55 -1.18 -14.21 -6.43
C THR A 55 -2.39 -14.87 -7.08
N GLY A 56 -3.12 -14.12 -7.93
CA GLY A 56 -4.27 -14.65 -8.66
C GLY A 56 -3.89 -15.82 -9.56
N GLN A 57 -2.80 -15.70 -10.32
CA GLN A 57 -2.27 -16.77 -11.17
C GLN A 57 -1.84 -18.00 -10.37
N ALA A 58 -1.12 -17.79 -9.26
CA ALA A 58 -0.64 -18.86 -8.40
C ALA A 58 -1.80 -19.67 -7.78
N VAL A 59 -2.84 -19.01 -7.33
CA VAL A 59 -3.99 -19.67 -6.69
C VAL A 59 -4.94 -20.27 -7.72
N LYS A 60 -5.24 -19.56 -8.84
CA LYS A 60 -6.24 -19.98 -9.82
C LYS A 60 -5.71 -21.03 -10.79
N VAL A 61 -4.51 -20.83 -11.35
CA VAL A 61 -3.97 -21.66 -12.43
C VAL A 61 -3.02 -22.71 -11.89
N TRP A 62 -2.11 -22.35 -11.00
CA TRP A 62 -1.16 -23.32 -10.43
C TRP A 62 -1.75 -24.11 -9.27
N GLY A 63 -2.94 -23.77 -8.79
CA GLY A 63 -3.61 -24.48 -7.70
C GLY A 63 -2.86 -24.42 -6.36
N LEU A 64 -1.97 -23.43 -6.18
CA LEU A 64 -1.22 -23.29 -4.96
C LEU A 64 -2.11 -22.84 -3.79
N PRO A 65 -1.78 -23.23 -2.55
CA PRO A 65 -2.44 -22.70 -1.36
C PRO A 65 -2.34 -21.16 -1.32
N ILE A 66 -3.32 -20.50 -0.69
CA ILE A 66 -3.41 -19.04 -0.58
C ILE A 66 -2.13 -18.45 0.01
N GLU A 67 -1.55 -19.09 1.00
CA GLU A 67 -0.34 -18.65 1.69
C GLU A 67 0.85 -18.55 0.73
N LEU A 68 1.05 -19.59 -0.09
CA LEU A 68 2.11 -19.60 -1.09
C LEU A 68 1.84 -18.59 -2.20
N GLY A 69 0.56 -18.38 -2.56
CA GLY A 69 0.14 -17.34 -3.49
C GLY A 69 0.52 -15.94 -3.00
N ILE A 70 0.22 -15.63 -1.73
CA ILE A 70 0.57 -14.35 -1.11
C ILE A 70 2.09 -14.17 -1.02
N LEU A 71 2.81 -15.21 -0.61
CA LEU A 71 4.28 -15.18 -0.55
C LEU A 71 4.89 -14.95 -1.94
N ALA A 72 4.37 -15.62 -2.98
CA ALA A 72 4.82 -15.43 -4.35
C ALA A 72 4.58 -13.99 -4.83
N GLY A 73 3.37 -13.45 -4.62
CA GLY A 73 3.04 -12.07 -4.98
C GLY A 73 3.90 -11.04 -4.23
N THR A 74 4.05 -11.21 -2.91
CA THR A 74 4.91 -10.36 -2.07
C THR A 74 6.38 -10.42 -2.51
N SER A 75 6.89 -11.61 -2.84
CA SER A 75 8.28 -11.80 -3.30
C SER A 75 8.52 -11.13 -4.65
N VAL A 76 7.57 -11.25 -5.60
CA VAL A 76 7.67 -10.58 -6.90
C VAL A 76 7.64 -9.07 -6.75
N ALA A 77 6.78 -8.52 -5.89
CA ALA A 77 6.76 -7.09 -5.60
C ALA A 77 8.08 -6.61 -4.97
N ALA A 78 8.65 -7.37 -4.04
CA ALA A 78 9.95 -7.05 -3.43
C ALA A 78 11.09 -7.11 -4.46
N LEU A 79 11.09 -8.09 -5.38
CA LEU A 79 12.04 -8.19 -6.49
C LEU A 79 11.92 -7.02 -7.46
N LEU A 80 10.70 -6.65 -7.86
CA LEU A 80 10.47 -5.45 -8.67
C LEU A 80 10.94 -4.19 -7.94
N GLY A 81 10.68 -4.11 -6.62
CA GLY A 81 11.18 -3.05 -5.76
C GLY A 81 12.71 -2.99 -5.74
N LEU A 82 13.39 -4.13 -5.71
CA LEU A 82 14.86 -4.18 -5.79
C LEU A 82 15.36 -3.70 -7.15
N ILE A 83 14.80 -4.17 -8.26
CA ILE A 83 15.18 -3.78 -9.62
C ILE A 83 14.96 -2.28 -9.83
N PHE A 84 13.76 -1.78 -9.53
CA PHE A 84 13.42 -0.37 -9.72
C PHE A 84 14.20 0.52 -8.75
N GLY A 85 14.39 0.07 -7.50
CA GLY A 85 15.14 0.78 -6.48
C GLY A 85 16.60 1.00 -6.87
N THR A 86 17.29 -0.03 -7.36
CA THR A 86 18.70 0.08 -7.78
C THR A 86 18.91 1.08 -8.92
N LEU A 87 17.89 1.25 -9.78
CA LEU A 87 17.95 2.18 -10.91
C LEU A 87 17.50 3.59 -10.51
N ALA A 88 16.43 3.70 -9.69
CA ALA A 88 15.79 4.97 -9.37
C ALA A 88 16.51 5.76 -8.26
N ILE A 89 17.05 5.09 -7.24
CA ILE A 89 17.59 5.73 -6.02
C ILE A 89 18.81 6.62 -6.30
N ARG A 90 19.51 6.39 -7.40
CA ARG A 90 20.63 7.25 -7.86
C ARG A 90 20.19 8.69 -8.16
N ARG A 91 18.90 8.94 -8.22
CA ARG A 91 18.31 10.26 -8.45
C ARG A 91 17.40 10.63 -7.28
N SER A 92 17.33 11.91 -6.97
CA SER A 92 16.51 12.43 -5.86
C SER A 92 15.41 13.36 -6.35
N GLY A 93 14.45 13.64 -5.48
CA GLY A 93 13.39 14.60 -5.73
C GLY A 93 12.48 14.21 -6.90
N ILE A 94 12.21 15.17 -7.80
CA ILE A 94 11.26 15.00 -8.89
C ILE A 94 11.72 13.96 -9.93
N TYR A 95 13.02 13.83 -10.12
CA TYR A 95 13.58 12.83 -11.05
C TYR A 95 13.30 11.40 -10.58
N PHE A 96 13.40 11.13 -9.28
CA PHE A 96 13.03 9.85 -8.71
C PHE A 96 11.55 9.54 -8.94
N ALA A 97 10.67 10.52 -8.72
CA ALA A 97 9.24 10.37 -8.94
C ALA A 97 8.91 10.06 -10.41
N MET A 98 9.56 10.75 -11.36
CA MET A 98 9.35 10.52 -12.80
C MET A 98 9.86 9.15 -13.25
N ILE A 99 11.03 8.70 -12.77
CA ILE A 99 11.58 7.38 -13.08
C ILE A 99 10.64 6.27 -12.58
N THR A 100 10.16 6.40 -11.33
CA THR A 100 9.23 5.41 -10.76
C THR A 100 7.88 5.40 -11.47
N LEU A 101 7.40 6.54 -11.98
CA LEU A 101 6.23 6.62 -12.85
C LEU A 101 6.46 5.88 -14.17
N GLY A 102 7.63 6.07 -14.81
CA GLY A 102 8.00 5.34 -16.02
C GLY A 102 7.99 3.82 -15.82
N PHE A 103 8.55 3.35 -14.70
CA PHE A 103 8.49 1.92 -14.35
C PHE A 103 7.06 1.43 -14.09
N ALA A 104 6.20 2.23 -13.47
CA ALA A 104 4.80 1.87 -13.29
C ALA A 104 4.09 1.68 -14.63
N GLN A 105 4.33 2.58 -15.59
CA GLN A 105 3.78 2.46 -16.95
C GLN A 105 4.34 1.25 -17.70
N MET A 106 5.62 0.95 -17.54
CA MET A 106 6.22 -0.25 -18.12
C MET A 106 5.52 -1.52 -17.61
N VAL A 107 5.31 -1.65 -16.30
CA VAL A 107 4.59 -2.80 -15.71
C VAL A 107 3.14 -2.85 -16.19
N TYR A 108 2.47 -1.69 -16.27
CA TYR A 108 1.11 -1.60 -16.79
C TYR A 108 0.98 -2.18 -18.20
N PHE A 109 1.85 -1.76 -19.12
CA PHE A 109 1.85 -2.28 -20.50
C PHE A 109 2.26 -3.74 -20.59
N LEU A 110 3.19 -4.19 -19.74
CA LEU A 110 3.53 -5.61 -19.68
C LEU A 110 2.33 -6.45 -19.24
N VAL A 111 1.63 -6.02 -18.19
CA VAL A 111 0.42 -6.70 -17.70
C VAL A 111 -0.68 -6.69 -18.77
N LEU A 112 -0.86 -5.58 -19.47
CA LEU A 112 -1.86 -5.46 -20.54
C LEU A 112 -1.61 -6.44 -21.70
N GLN A 113 -0.34 -6.66 -22.07
CA GLN A 113 0.01 -7.49 -23.24
C GLN A 113 0.21 -8.97 -22.91
N MET A 114 0.39 -9.34 -21.65
CA MET A 114 0.60 -10.73 -21.26
C MET A 114 -0.69 -11.55 -21.39
N PRO A 115 -0.70 -12.69 -22.11
CA PRO A 115 -1.93 -13.49 -22.32
C PRO A 115 -2.53 -14.04 -21.02
N TRP A 116 -1.69 -14.35 -20.01
CA TRP A 116 -2.12 -14.98 -18.76
C TRP A 116 -2.77 -14.00 -17.77
N THR A 117 -2.65 -12.70 -17.99
CA THR A 117 -3.26 -11.66 -17.13
C THR A 117 -4.71 -11.37 -17.50
N GLY A 118 -5.17 -11.84 -18.69
CA GLY A 118 -6.51 -11.55 -19.20
C GLY A 118 -6.64 -10.18 -19.88
N GLY A 119 -5.52 -9.46 -20.11
CA GLY A 119 -5.51 -8.16 -20.80
C GLY A 119 -6.37 -7.11 -20.10
N GLU A 120 -7.27 -6.46 -20.84
CA GLU A 120 -8.16 -5.41 -20.33
C GLU A 120 -9.17 -5.92 -19.29
N ASP A 121 -9.65 -7.16 -19.43
CA ASP A 121 -10.63 -7.77 -18.52
C ASP A 121 -10.01 -8.14 -17.17
N GLY A 122 -8.70 -8.29 -17.12
CA GLY A 122 -7.98 -8.71 -15.93
C GLY A 122 -8.23 -10.19 -15.56
N LEU A 123 -7.66 -10.62 -14.44
CA LEU A 123 -7.85 -11.97 -13.94
C LEU A 123 -9.05 -12.02 -13.01
N GLN A 124 -10.12 -12.72 -13.44
CA GLN A 124 -11.37 -12.86 -12.69
C GLN A 124 -11.51 -14.28 -12.09
N GLY A 125 -12.35 -14.42 -11.06
CA GLY A 125 -12.70 -15.72 -10.49
C GLY A 125 -11.55 -16.41 -9.76
N ILE A 126 -10.77 -15.68 -8.97
CA ILE A 126 -9.73 -16.22 -8.09
C ILE A 126 -10.42 -16.98 -6.95
N PRO A 127 -10.20 -18.32 -6.79
CA PRO A 127 -10.90 -19.09 -5.77
C PRO A 127 -10.39 -18.75 -4.38
N ARG A 128 -11.31 -18.63 -3.41
CA ARG A 128 -10.99 -18.59 -1.99
C ARG A 128 -10.81 -20.01 -1.48
N SER A 129 -9.62 -20.57 -1.64
CA SER A 129 -9.30 -21.93 -1.20
C SER A 129 -9.17 -22.01 0.33
N LYS A 130 -8.94 -23.24 0.85
CA LYS A 130 -8.81 -23.46 2.29
C LYS A 130 -7.43 -23.00 2.78
N LEU A 131 -7.38 -22.32 3.91
CA LEU A 131 -6.13 -21.98 4.61
C LEU A 131 -5.55 -23.28 5.21
N LEU A 132 -4.30 -23.62 4.89
CA LEU A 132 -3.61 -24.84 5.34
C LEU A 132 -4.43 -26.14 5.15
N GLY A 133 -5.39 -26.14 4.23
CA GLY A 133 -6.29 -27.27 4.02
C GLY A 133 -7.36 -27.48 5.09
N LEU A 134 -7.34 -26.69 6.19
CA LEU A 134 -8.21 -26.88 7.36
C LEU A 134 -9.33 -25.84 7.46
N LEU A 135 -9.03 -24.56 7.29
CA LEU A 135 -9.98 -23.47 7.46
C LEU A 135 -10.54 -23.01 6.10
N GLY A 136 -11.82 -23.15 5.87
CA GLY A 136 -12.49 -22.64 4.69
C GLY A 136 -12.60 -21.12 4.72
N LEU A 137 -11.99 -20.42 3.75
CA LEU A 137 -12.07 -18.97 3.60
C LEU A 137 -13.20 -18.51 2.66
N SER A 138 -14.13 -19.41 2.31
CA SER A 138 -15.27 -19.12 1.44
C SER A 138 -16.25 -18.11 2.05
N GLY A 139 -16.36 -18.06 3.37
CA GLY A 139 -17.19 -17.09 4.08
C GLY A 139 -16.52 -15.71 4.24
N ASN A 140 -17.34 -14.64 4.28
CA ASN A 140 -16.81 -13.28 4.44
C ASN A 140 -16.18 -13.03 5.82
N LEU A 141 -16.71 -13.65 6.88
CA LEU A 141 -16.15 -13.50 8.24
C LEU A 141 -14.77 -14.15 8.40
N PRO A 142 -14.57 -15.44 8.04
CA PRO A 142 -13.23 -16.05 8.08
C PRO A 142 -12.21 -15.30 7.22
N MET A 143 -12.64 -14.83 6.03
CA MET A 143 -11.79 -14.05 5.14
C MET A 143 -11.39 -12.71 5.78
N TYR A 144 -12.32 -12.04 6.45
CA TYR A 144 -12.03 -10.80 7.17
C TYR A 144 -10.95 -10.99 8.24
N TYR A 145 -11.08 -12.00 9.09
CA TYR A 145 -10.07 -12.24 10.14
C TYR A 145 -8.72 -12.64 9.58
N PHE A 146 -8.69 -13.35 8.46
CA PHE A 146 -7.46 -13.66 7.75
C PHE A 146 -6.78 -12.39 7.22
N VAL A 147 -7.52 -11.54 6.51
CA VAL A 147 -7.02 -10.23 6.01
C VAL A 147 -6.57 -9.35 7.17
N TYR A 148 -7.32 -9.33 8.27
CA TYR A 148 -6.97 -8.58 9.46
C TYR A 148 -5.67 -9.08 10.12
N ALA A 149 -5.47 -10.38 10.19
CA ALA A 149 -4.21 -10.97 10.69
C ALA A 149 -3.02 -10.58 9.81
N LEU A 150 -3.15 -10.64 8.48
CA LEU A 150 -2.11 -10.20 7.55
C LEU A 150 -1.83 -8.70 7.67
N PHE A 151 -2.88 -7.88 7.81
CA PHE A 151 -2.71 -6.44 8.07
C PHE A 151 -1.90 -6.19 9.34
N LEU A 152 -2.19 -6.91 10.43
CA LEU A 152 -1.46 -6.78 11.70
C LEU A 152 0.01 -7.19 11.55
N VAL A 153 0.29 -8.27 10.80
CA VAL A 153 1.68 -8.70 10.52
C VAL A 153 2.41 -7.62 9.72
N GLY A 154 1.82 -7.11 8.64
CA GLY A 154 2.43 -6.05 7.83
C GLY A 154 2.63 -4.75 8.62
N PHE A 155 1.63 -4.36 9.41
CA PHE A 155 1.72 -3.19 10.28
C PHE A 155 2.79 -3.35 11.36
N TRP A 156 2.93 -4.56 11.95
CA TRP A 156 3.98 -4.86 12.91
C TRP A 156 5.38 -4.76 12.28
N VAL A 157 5.55 -5.25 11.04
CA VAL A 157 6.82 -5.09 10.31
C VAL A 157 7.14 -3.62 10.12
N ILE A 158 6.17 -2.79 9.70
CA ILE A 158 6.35 -1.34 9.55
C ILE A 158 6.72 -0.70 10.89
N TYR A 159 5.96 -1.00 11.94
CA TYR A 159 6.20 -0.46 13.28
C TYR A 159 7.60 -0.81 13.79
N ARG A 160 8.01 -2.07 13.62
CA ARG A 160 9.34 -2.53 14.02
C ARG A 160 10.45 -1.86 13.21
N THR A 161 10.25 -1.66 11.91
CA THR A 161 11.19 -0.99 11.01
C THR A 161 11.38 0.48 11.43
N ILE A 162 10.30 1.19 11.69
CA ILE A 162 10.33 2.62 12.06
C ILE A 162 11.01 2.86 13.41
N HIS A 163 10.85 1.97 14.38
CA HIS A 163 11.42 2.08 15.74
C HIS A 163 12.78 1.40 15.88
N SER A 164 13.32 0.82 14.81
CA SER A 164 14.66 0.25 14.78
C SER A 164 15.74 1.33 14.55
N PRO A 165 17.03 1.03 14.80
CA PRO A 165 18.14 1.91 14.39
C PRO A 165 18.09 2.27 12.91
N PHE A 166 17.65 1.34 12.04
CA PHE A 166 17.44 1.57 10.62
C PHE A 166 16.45 2.73 10.37
N GLY A 167 15.31 2.75 11.05
CA GLY A 167 14.31 3.82 10.93
C GLY A 167 14.81 5.18 11.42
N GLN A 168 15.69 5.20 12.43
CA GLN A 168 16.32 6.43 12.91
C GLN A 168 17.28 7.01 11.86
N VAL A 169 18.10 6.14 11.22
CA VAL A 169 18.99 6.56 10.13
C VAL A 169 18.20 7.08 8.93
N LEU A 170 17.09 6.44 8.56
CA LEU A 170 16.21 6.93 7.49
C LEU A 170 15.69 8.35 7.76
N ARG A 171 15.26 8.63 9.00
CA ARG A 171 14.83 9.99 9.40
C ARG A 171 15.99 10.99 9.29
N ALA A 172 17.18 10.63 9.74
CA ALA A 172 18.36 11.48 9.63
C ALA A 172 18.70 11.78 8.17
N ILE A 173 18.64 10.80 7.27
CA ILE A 173 18.81 10.95 5.83
C ILE A 173 17.76 11.91 5.25
N ARG A 174 16.48 11.75 5.63
CA ARG A 174 15.39 12.63 5.18
C ARG A 174 15.58 14.07 5.61
N GLU A 175 16.06 14.30 6.85
CA GLU A 175 16.26 15.64 7.40
C GLU A 175 17.46 16.36 6.76
N ASN A 176 18.59 15.66 6.63
CA ASN A 176 19.81 16.23 6.03
C ASN A 176 20.70 15.13 5.45
N GLU A 177 20.54 14.87 4.16
CA GLU A 177 21.31 13.84 3.43
C GLU A 177 22.84 14.08 3.43
N PRO A 178 23.36 15.31 3.17
CA PRO A 178 24.79 15.59 3.26
C PRO A 178 25.38 15.31 4.66
N ARG A 179 24.64 15.61 5.71
CA ARG A 179 25.08 15.35 7.08
C ARG A 179 25.12 13.84 7.39
N ALA A 180 24.14 13.05 6.93
CA ALA A 180 24.15 11.61 7.08
C ALA A 180 25.35 10.98 6.34
N LEU A 181 25.66 11.49 5.14
CA LEU A 181 26.85 11.07 4.36
C LEU A 181 28.15 11.37 5.11
N SER A 182 28.30 12.56 5.70
CA SER A 182 29.49 12.94 6.45
C SER A 182 29.70 12.11 7.73
N LEU A 183 28.63 11.51 8.26
CA LEU A 183 28.68 10.54 9.38
C LEU A 183 29.02 9.11 8.93
N GLY A 184 29.23 8.87 7.62
CA GLY A 184 29.65 7.58 7.07
C GLY A 184 28.52 6.61 6.76
N TYR A 185 27.26 7.06 6.73
CA TYR A 185 26.13 6.20 6.33
C TYR A 185 26.07 6.02 4.82
N ASP A 186 25.87 4.77 4.36
CA ASP A 186 25.63 4.44 2.96
C ASP A 186 24.16 4.72 2.60
N ILE A 187 23.89 5.96 2.16
CA ILE A 187 22.55 6.48 1.91
C ILE A 187 21.77 5.63 0.92
N ASP A 188 22.43 5.21 -0.18
CA ASP A 188 21.80 4.46 -1.24
C ASP A 188 21.31 3.10 -0.75
N ARG A 189 22.09 2.41 0.08
CA ARG A 189 21.68 1.12 0.67
C ARG A 189 20.50 1.27 1.62
N TYR A 190 20.49 2.31 2.47
CA TYR A 190 19.37 2.57 3.38
C TYR A 190 18.09 2.89 2.62
N LYS A 191 18.16 3.75 1.60
CA LYS A 191 17.03 4.07 0.73
C LYS A 191 16.54 2.84 -0.04
N LEU A 192 17.45 2.01 -0.57
CA LEU A 192 17.12 0.79 -1.30
C LEU A 192 16.37 -0.21 -0.42
N LEU A 193 16.88 -0.47 0.78
CA LEU A 193 16.22 -1.38 1.72
C LEU A 193 14.83 -0.88 2.11
N ALA A 194 14.68 0.42 2.37
CA ALA A 194 13.37 1.03 2.65
C ALA A 194 12.41 0.86 1.46
N PHE A 195 12.90 1.04 0.23
CA PHE A 195 12.12 0.88 -0.98
C PHE A 195 11.67 -0.56 -1.19
N VAL A 196 12.56 -1.55 -1.01
CA VAL A 196 12.24 -2.98 -1.12
C VAL A 196 11.22 -3.43 -0.08
N ILE A 197 11.40 -3.01 1.18
CA ILE A 197 10.43 -3.32 2.25
C ILE A 197 9.06 -2.70 1.93
N SER A 198 9.03 -1.44 1.49
CA SER A 198 7.80 -0.75 1.09
C SER A 198 7.12 -1.44 -0.10
N ALA A 199 7.89 -1.83 -1.13
CA ALA A 199 7.40 -2.56 -2.29
C ALA A 199 6.81 -3.94 -1.91
N GLY A 200 7.51 -4.71 -1.06
CA GLY A 200 7.04 -6.00 -0.58
C GLY A 200 5.72 -5.88 0.20
N LEU A 201 5.63 -4.92 1.12
CA LEU A 201 4.39 -4.68 1.89
C LEU A 201 3.25 -4.17 1.01
N SER A 202 3.55 -3.35 0.00
CA SER A 202 2.57 -2.95 -1.03
C SER A 202 2.09 -4.15 -1.84
N GLY A 203 2.99 -5.08 -2.18
CA GLY A 203 2.65 -6.35 -2.81
C GLY A 203 1.78 -7.24 -1.93
N MET A 204 2.06 -7.31 -0.62
CA MET A 204 1.21 -8.03 0.32
C MET A 204 -0.21 -7.46 0.34
N ALA A 205 -0.36 -6.13 0.34
CA ALA A 205 -1.67 -5.48 0.24
C ALA A 205 -2.39 -5.81 -1.07
N GLY A 206 -1.67 -5.85 -2.21
CA GLY A 206 -2.20 -6.25 -3.51
C GLY A 206 -2.66 -7.71 -3.54
N SER A 207 -1.87 -8.62 -2.97
CA SER A 207 -2.22 -10.03 -2.83
C SER A 207 -3.50 -10.22 -1.99
N MET A 208 -3.61 -9.50 -0.87
CA MET A 208 -4.81 -9.49 -0.03
C MET A 208 -6.02 -9.01 -0.83
N LYS A 209 -5.89 -7.90 -1.56
CA LYS A 209 -6.96 -7.31 -2.37
C LYS A 209 -7.46 -8.26 -3.44
N ALA A 210 -6.55 -8.96 -4.15
CA ALA A 210 -6.91 -9.95 -5.17
C ALA A 210 -7.77 -11.09 -4.62
N LEU A 211 -7.49 -11.55 -3.39
CA LEU A 211 -8.27 -12.59 -2.71
C LEU A 211 -9.63 -12.07 -2.19
N VAL A 212 -9.67 -10.84 -1.71
CA VAL A 212 -10.91 -10.20 -1.22
C VAL A 212 -11.92 -10.03 -2.34
N PHE A 213 -11.48 -9.43 -3.46
CA PHE A 213 -12.34 -9.15 -4.62
C PHE A 213 -12.41 -10.31 -5.62
N GLN A 214 -11.65 -11.39 -5.37
CA GLN A 214 -11.55 -12.54 -6.28
C GLN A 214 -11.16 -12.15 -7.71
N SER A 215 -10.47 -11.04 -7.86
CA SER A 215 -10.07 -10.47 -9.14
C SER A 215 -8.79 -9.65 -8.99
N ALA A 216 -7.98 -9.61 -10.07
CA ALA A 216 -6.90 -8.67 -10.24
C ALA A 216 -7.19 -7.85 -11.50
N THR A 217 -7.28 -6.54 -11.35
CA THR A 217 -7.72 -5.63 -12.40
C THR A 217 -6.58 -4.75 -12.89
N LEU A 218 -6.64 -4.35 -14.15
CA LEU A 218 -5.66 -3.45 -14.75
C LEU A 218 -5.61 -2.09 -14.05
N SER A 219 -6.74 -1.65 -13.48
CA SER A 219 -6.83 -0.42 -12.68
C SER A 219 -5.96 -0.44 -11.41
N ASP A 220 -5.63 -1.62 -10.88
CA ASP A 220 -4.75 -1.75 -9.70
C ASP A 220 -3.27 -1.52 -10.02
N VAL A 221 -2.88 -1.75 -11.27
CA VAL A 221 -1.52 -1.48 -11.77
C VAL A 221 -1.36 -0.04 -12.24
N HIS A 222 -2.47 0.62 -12.59
CA HIS A 222 -2.46 1.95 -13.16
C HIS A 222 -1.92 3.00 -12.19
N TRP A 223 -1.13 3.95 -12.68
CA TRP A 223 -0.48 5.00 -11.87
C TRP A 223 -1.45 5.84 -11.01
N HIS A 224 -2.72 5.93 -11.39
CA HIS A 224 -3.76 6.58 -10.58
C HIS A 224 -3.85 5.99 -9.16
N ARG A 225 -3.61 4.67 -8.99
CA ARG A 225 -3.56 4.05 -7.65
C ARG A 225 -2.38 4.55 -6.83
N SER A 226 -1.24 4.86 -7.47
CA SER A 226 -0.14 5.54 -6.78
C SER A 226 -0.55 6.96 -6.35
N GLY A 227 -1.30 7.68 -7.18
CA GLY A 227 -1.90 8.96 -6.80
C GLY A 227 -2.83 8.84 -5.58
N ALA A 228 -3.75 7.87 -5.59
CA ALA A 228 -4.66 7.64 -4.48
C ALA A 228 -3.93 7.33 -3.16
N VAL A 229 -2.87 6.51 -3.17
CA VAL A 229 -2.11 6.21 -1.94
C VAL A 229 -1.34 7.42 -1.42
N ILE A 230 -0.85 8.28 -2.30
CA ILE A 230 -0.26 9.56 -1.90
C ILE A 230 -1.30 10.40 -1.16
N LEU A 231 -2.53 10.52 -1.71
CA LEU A 231 -3.63 11.24 -1.08
C LEU A 231 -3.97 10.66 0.31
N MET A 232 -4.11 9.34 0.42
CA MET A 232 -4.37 8.66 1.69
C MET A 232 -3.29 8.98 2.74
N THR A 233 -2.02 8.95 2.33
CA THR A 233 -0.88 9.19 3.23
C THR A 233 -0.78 10.65 3.67
N LEU A 234 -1.00 11.60 2.75
CA LEU A 234 -0.98 13.03 3.03
C LEU A 234 -2.16 13.44 3.94
N LEU A 235 -3.36 13.01 3.60
CA LEU A 235 -4.59 13.30 4.33
C LEU A 235 -4.53 12.72 5.76
N GLY A 236 -4.05 11.50 5.89
CA GLY A 236 -3.89 10.86 7.20
C GLY A 236 -2.82 11.50 8.07
N GLY A 237 -1.72 11.94 7.46
CA GLY A 237 -0.57 12.58 8.10
C GLY A 237 0.74 11.82 7.87
N MET A 238 1.61 12.40 7.03
CA MET A 238 2.93 11.86 6.73
C MET A 238 3.79 11.67 7.99
N GLY A 239 4.54 10.58 8.05
CA GLY A 239 5.51 10.32 9.12
C GLY A 239 4.86 9.90 10.45
N THR A 240 3.54 9.75 10.50
CA THR A 240 2.83 9.16 11.64
C THR A 240 2.53 7.68 11.35
N PRO A 241 2.65 6.76 12.33
CA PRO A 241 2.42 5.34 12.09
C PRO A 241 0.97 5.01 11.72
N LEU A 242 0.00 5.71 12.35
CA LEU A 242 -1.44 5.45 12.21
C LEU A 242 -2.12 6.36 11.17
N GLY A 243 -1.47 7.47 10.78
CA GLY A 243 -2.03 8.43 9.84
C GLY A 243 -2.51 7.80 8.54
N PRO A 244 -1.67 7.07 7.81
CA PRO A 244 -2.06 6.48 6.54
C PRO A 244 -3.27 5.55 6.64
N SER A 245 -3.41 4.80 7.74
CA SER A 245 -4.58 3.94 7.96
C SER A 245 -5.88 4.75 8.13
N VAL A 246 -5.81 5.89 8.81
CA VAL A 246 -6.95 6.83 8.92
C VAL A 246 -7.24 7.48 7.57
N GLY A 247 -6.21 7.89 6.84
CA GLY A 247 -6.38 8.43 5.49
C GLY A 247 -6.99 7.42 4.52
N ALA A 248 -6.58 6.16 4.58
CA ALA A 248 -7.17 5.08 3.78
C ALA A 248 -8.66 4.88 4.13
N LEU A 249 -9.02 4.87 5.42
CA LEU A 249 -10.41 4.77 5.84
C LEU A 249 -11.28 5.90 5.26
N ILE A 250 -10.78 7.13 5.27
CA ILE A 250 -11.51 8.29 4.76
C ILE A 250 -11.66 8.22 3.24
N VAL A 251 -10.58 7.95 2.51
CA VAL A 251 -10.60 7.94 1.04
C VAL A 251 -11.43 6.77 0.51
N VAL A 252 -11.23 5.55 1.02
CA VAL A 252 -12.02 4.37 0.62
C VAL A 252 -13.49 4.54 1.04
N GLY A 253 -13.74 5.11 2.23
CA GLY A 253 -15.09 5.44 2.68
C GLY A 253 -15.79 6.43 1.75
N LEU A 254 -15.08 7.46 1.31
CA LEU A 254 -15.60 8.47 0.38
C LEU A 254 -15.85 7.87 -1.00
N GLU A 255 -14.91 7.08 -1.54
CA GLU A 255 -15.07 6.38 -2.83
C GLU A 255 -16.28 5.45 -2.80
N ASN A 256 -16.45 4.69 -1.71
CA ASN A 256 -17.59 3.76 -1.55
C ASN A 256 -18.94 4.49 -1.43
N TYR A 257 -18.99 5.56 -0.61
CA TYR A 257 -20.20 6.37 -0.44
C TYR A 257 -20.62 7.08 -1.73
N LEU A 258 -19.65 7.58 -2.49
CA LEU A 258 -19.88 8.29 -3.73
C LEU A 258 -19.98 7.38 -4.96
N ALA A 259 -19.81 6.07 -4.81
CA ALA A 259 -19.82 5.12 -5.93
C ALA A 259 -21.05 5.24 -6.84
N SER A 260 -22.21 5.61 -6.27
CA SER A 260 -23.47 5.86 -7.01
C SER A 260 -23.44 7.12 -7.90
N THR A 261 -22.48 8.03 -7.68
CA THR A 261 -22.41 9.34 -8.37
C THR A 261 -21.62 9.27 -9.69
N GLY A 262 -21.09 8.10 -10.05
CA GLY A 262 -20.36 7.88 -11.32
C GLY A 262 -19.04 8.66 -11.40
N SER A 263 -18.77 9.32 -12.52
CA SER A 263 -17.50 10.04 -12.78
C SER A 263 -17.25 11.23 -11.86
N TRP A 264 -18.25 11.75 -11.16
CA TRP A 264 -18.10 12.83 -10.18
C TRP A 264 -17.32 12.43 -8.92
N VAL A 265 -17.18 11.13 -8.65
CA VAL A 265 -16.39 10.61 -7.52
C VAL A 265 -14.99 11.21 -7.49
N THR A 266 -14.29 11.20 -8.63
CA THR A 266 -12.92 11.71 -8.72
C THR A 266 -12.84 13.23 -8.45
N VAL A 267 -13.81 14.01 -8.96
CA VAL A 267 -13.87 15.45 -8.75
C VAL A 267 -14.11 15.79 -7.28
N ILE A 268 -15.09 15.11 -6.67
CA ILE A 268 -15.45 15.33 -5.26
C ILE A 268 -14.28 14.90 -4.34
N THR A 269 -13.69 13.73 -4.59
CA THR A 269 -12.55 13.23 -3.81
C THR A 269 -11.36 14.20 -3.92
N GLY A 270 -11.07 14.72 -5.12
CA GLY A 270 -10.05 15.75 -5.32
C GLY A 270 -10.36 17.06 -4.58
N GLY A 271 -11.62 17.51 -4.59
CA GLY A 271 -12.06 18.70 -3.85
C GLY A 271 -11.95 18.53 -2.34
N VAL A 272 -12.38 17.39 -1.80
CA VAL A 272 -12.24 17.05 -0.37
C VAL A 272 -10.76 17.00 0.03
N PHE A 273 -9.92 16.37 -0.80
CA PHE A 273 -8.48 16.35 -0.57
C PHE A 273 -7.90 17.76 -0.51
N MET A 274 -8.22 18.62 -1.48
CA MET A 274 -7.74 20.01 -1.51
C MET A 274 -8.17 20.77 -0.24
N ALA A 275 -9.43 20.65 0.15
CA ALA A 275 -9.94 21.26 1.39
C ALA A 275 -9.21 20.74 2.63
N CYS A 276 -9.00 19.43 2.72
CA CYS A 276 -8.30 18.83 3.86
C CYS A 276 -6.82 19.25 3.94
N VAL A 277 -6.10 19.28 2.82
CA VAL A 277 -4.68 19.71 2.79
C VAL A 277 -4.55 21.21 3.17
N LEU A 278 -5.48 22.05 2.72
CA LEU A 278 -5.48 23.46 3.11
C LEU A 278 -5.83 23.66 4.60
N ALA A 279 -6.76 22.86 5.14
CA ALA A 279 -7.18 22.93 6.54
C ALA A 279 -6.16 22.29 7.49
N PHE A 280 -5.56 21.15 7.13
CA PHE A 280 -4.71 20.33 7.99
C PHE A 280 -3.30 20.17 7.41
N ARG A 281 -2.44 21.16 7.64
CA ARG A 281 -1.05 21.15 7.10
C ARG A 281 -0.20 19.93 7.53
N ARG A 282 -0.52 19.29 8.66
CA ARG A 282 0.16 18.09 9.19
C ARG A 282 -0.63 16.81 8.98
N GLY A 283 -1.72 16.88 8.22
CA GLY A 283 -2.71 15.81 8.11
C GLY A 283 -3.57 15.67 9.36
N ILE A 284 -4.66 14.92 9.26
CA ILE A 284 -5.67 14.80 10.32
C ILE A 284 -5.07 14.26 11.63
N VAL A 285 -4.35 13.14 11.55
CA VAL A 285 -3.73 12.52 12.75
C VAL A 285 -2.58 13.38 13.30
N GLY A 286 -1.83 14.05 12.43
CA GLY A 286 -0.76 14.96 12.84
C GLY A 286 -1.27 16.15 13.62
N GLU A 287 -2.38 16.76 13.24
CA GLU A 287 -3.02 17.87 13.99
C GLU A 287 -3.60 17.40 15.31
N ILE A 288 -4.28 16.25 15.35
CA ILE A 288 -4.81 15.68 16.59
C ILE A 288 -3.68 15.44 17.60
N LEU A 289 -2.56 14.86 17.16
CA LEU A 289 -1.39 14.63 18.02
C LEU A 289 -0.75 15.95 18.49
N ALA A 290 -0.73 16.98 17.67
CA ALA A 290 -0.22 18.30 18.03
C ALA A 290 -1.12 18.99 19.07
N LEU A 291 -2.44 18.85 18.95
CA LEU A 291 -3.40 19.35 19.93
C LEU A 291 -3.26 18.64 21.29
N VAL A 292 -3.16 17.32 21.28
CA VAL A 292 -2.97 16.53 22.50
C VAL A 292 -1.64 16.86 23.19
N LYS A 293 -0.54 17.06 22.43
CA LYS A 293 0.77 17.48 23.00
C LYS A 293 0.78 18.92 23.53
N ARG A 294 -0.14 19.79 23.10
CA ARG A 294 -0.29 21.14 23.66
C ARG A 294 -1.12 21.17 24.95
N SER A 295 -1.86 20.10 25.21
CA SER A 295 -2.73 19.95 26.38
C SER A 295 -2.01 19.34 27.60
N PHE A 296 -0.77 18.89 27.43
CA PHE A 296 0.16 18.44 28.47
C PHE A 296 1.46 19.26 28.42
#